data_03c264211162c078eebe2b852e5387c0
#
_entry.id   03c264211162c078eebe2b852e5387c0
#
_cell.length_a   1.000
_cell.length_b   1.000
_cell.length_c   1.000
_cell.angle_alpha   90.00
_cell.angle_beta   90.00
_cell.angle_gamma   90.00
#
_symmetry.space_group_name_H-M   'P 1'
#
loop_
_entity.id
_entity.type
_entity.pdbx_description
1 polymer ?
#
loop_
_entity_poly.entity_id
_entity_poly.type
_entity_poly.pdbx_seq_one_letter_code
_entity_poly.pdbx_strand_id
1 'polypeptide(L)'
;FGLRYEPKFPSEVSLRPEIKVEFTYAPAHLPVVQRSISMLLLRDLGMTEQPLEFTCNAMEETLAEKVLGFLRRSSRLLSNQDSDERLVRHIHDVHILAGMEPDLVATHRAFKLAVEEDVRKFANQDPAFSQNPKLVLETALQMARSDSQLKVSYLKFVEDLVAGGAPDFDAALSTFTLLA
;
A
#
# COMPACT_ATOMS: atom_id res chain seq x y z
N PHE A 1 9.06 -16.61 -0.20
CA PHE A 1 9.66 -17.35 0.92
C PHE A 1 8.87 -17.04 2.17
N GLY A 2 8.38 -18.06 2.91
CA GLY A 2 7.60 -17.91 4.14
C GLY A 2 8.27 -18.64 5.29
N LEU A 3 8.46 -17.96 6.42
CA LEU A 3 8.90 -18.55 7.68
C LEU A 3 7.67 -18.63 8.60
N ARG A 4 7.17 -19.84 8.84
CA ARG A 4 6.08 -20.10 9.79
C ARG A 4 6.61 -20.24 11.20
N TYR A 5 5.88 -19.73 12.18
CA TYR A 5 6.20 -19.86 13.58
C TYR A 5 4.93 -20.22 14.38
N GLU A 6 5.11 -20.85 15.53
CA GLU A 6 4.02 -21.13 16.46
C GLU A 6 3.77 -19.88 17.31
N PRO A 7 2.57 -19.26 17.22
CA PRO A 7 2.28 -18.05 17.98
C PRO A 7 2.16 -18.41 19.48
N LYS A 8 2.82 -17.62 20.32
CA LYS A 8 2.71 -17.77 21.79
C LYS A 8 1.37 -17.28 22.35
N PHE A 9 0.66 -16.48 21.59
CA PHE A 9 -0.64 -15.92 21.94
C PHE A 9 -1.67 -16.30 20.88
N PRO A 10 -2.97 -16.38 21.22
CA PRO A 10 -4.01 -16.56 20.22
C PRO A 10 -3.83 -15.47 19.15
N SER A 11 -3.66 -15.89 17.90
CA SER A 11 -3.57 -14.92 16.81
C SER A 11 -4.93 -14.33 16.56
N GLU A 12 -5.05 -13.02 16.68
CA GLU A 12 -6.16 -12.31 16.08
C GLU A 12 -6.22 -12.64 14.58
N VAL A 13 -7.42 -12.70 14.04
CA VAL A 13 -7.70 -13.19 12.67
C VAL A 13 -6.87 -12.47 11.61
N SER A 14 -6.44 -11.24 11.89
CA SER A 14 -5.69 -10.37 10.99
C SER A 14 -4.18 -10.65 10.92
N LEU A 15 -3.61 -11.31 11.95
CA LEU A 15 -2.18 -11.63 12.00
C LEU A 15 -1.92 -13.06 11.53
N ARG A 16 -1.05 -13.21 10.54
CA ARG A 16 -0.61 -14.52 10.07
C ARG A 16 0.55 -15.02 10.92
N PRO A 17 0.58 -16.31 11.33
CA PRO A 17 1.71 -16.89 12.03
C PRO A 17 2.87 -17.22 11.07
N GLU A 18 3.18 -16.28 10.19
CA GLU A 18 4.27 -16.41 9.23
C GLU A 18 4.90 -15.06 8.90
N ILE A 19 6.20 -15.04 8.73
CA ILE A 19 6.95 -13.95 8.14
C ILE A 19 7.09 -14.28 6.65
N LYS A 20 6.49 -13.47 5.79
CA LYS A 20 6.57 -13.65 4.33
C LYS A 20 7.59 -12.67 3.76
N VAL A 21 8.59 -13.21 3.05
CA VAL A 21 9.55 -12.42 2.28
C VAL A 21 9.31 -12.67 0.81
N GLU A 22 9.02 -11.61 0.06
CA GLU A 22 8.80 -11.66 -1.38
C GLU A 22 9.97 -10.98 -2.08
N PHE A 23 10.51 -11.65 -3.09
CA PHE A 23 11.53 -11.09 -3.96
C PHE A 23 10.91 -10.83 -5.33
N THR A 24 10.96 -9.59 -5.77
CA THR A 24 10.51 -9.21 -7.09
C THR A 24 11.62 -8.45 -7.78
N TYR A 25 11.92 -8.81 -9.01
CA TYR A 25 12.82 -8.01 -9.83
C TYR A 25 12.00 -6.91 -10.52
N ALA A 26 12.20 -5.68 -10.07
CA ALA A 26 11.64 -4.49 -10.69
C ALA A 26 12.67 -3.35 -10.56
N PRO A 27 12.97 -2.62 -11.64
CA PRO A 27 13.80 -1.42 -11.56
C PRO A 27 13.02 -0.33 -10.82
N ALA A 28 13.73 0.47 -10.01
CA ALA A 28 13.14 1.66 -9.42
C ALA A 28 12.87 2.72 -10.50
N HIS A 29 11.75 3.41 -10.39
CA HIS A 29 11.36 4.50 -11.32
C HIS A 29 12.03 5.83 -10.95
N LEU A 30 12.38 6.00 -9.68
CA LEU A 30 13.06 7.17 -9.13
C LEU A 30 14.43 6.77 -8.56
N PRO A 31 15.33 7.75 -8.31
CA PRO A 31 16.57 7.46 -7.60
C PRO A 31 16.32 6.83 -6.24
N VAL A 32 17.00 5.73 -5.97
CA VAL A 32 16.91 5.02 -4.70
C VAL A 32 17.55 5.82 -3.57
N VAL A 33 17.08 5.58 -2.34
CA VAL A 33 17.55 6.25 -1.13
C VAL A 33 18.14 5.25 -0.14
N GLN A 34 19.15 5.65 0.62
CA GLN A 34 19.66 4.86 1.73
C GLN A 34 18.83 5.12 2.99
N ARG A 35 18.48 4.06 3.70
CA ARG A 35 17.70 4.11 4.94
C ARG A 35 18.28 3.19 5.99
N SER A 36 18.38 3.71 7.20
CA SER A 36 18.77 2.92 8.38
C SER A 36 17.54 2.28 9.00
N ILE A 37 17.60 0.98 9.23
CA ILE A 37 16.53 0.21 9.88
C ILE A 37 17.08 -0.34 11.20
N SER A 38 16.34 -0.11 12.28
CA SER A 38 16.62 -0.64 13.62
C SER A 38 15.43 -1.44 14.15
N MET A 39 15.68 -2.33 15.07
CA MET A 39 14.63 -3.12 15.72
C MET A 39 13.79 -2.24 16.64
N LEU A 40 12.47 -2.19 16.39
CA LEU A 40 11.55 -1.37 17.20
C LEU A 40 11.65 -1.70 18.70
N LEU A 41 11.70 -2.99 19.05
CA LEU A 41 11.78 -3.44 20.43
C LEU A 41 13.02 -2.88 21.15
N LEU A 42 14.19 -2.90 20.52
CA LEU A 42 15.41 -2.38 21.13
C LEU A 42 15.34 -0.87 21.31
N ARG A 43 14.79 -0.16 20.34
CA ARG A 43 14.54 1.28 20.42
C ARG A 43 13.60 1.61 21.61
N ASP A 44 12.51 0.86 21.75
CA ASP A 44 11.51 1.09 22.81
C ASP A 44 12.04 0.73 24.20
N LEU A 45 13.01 -0.20 24.27
CA LEU A 45 13.74 -0.56 25.50
C LEU A 45 14.92 0.39 25.79
N GLY A 46 15.16 1.41 24.96
CA GLY A 46 16.29 2.31 25.10
C GLY A 46 17.66 1.64 24.91
N MET A 47 17.70 0.50 24.25
CA MET A 47 18.92 -0.24 23.95
C MET A 47 19.57 0.27 22.67
N THR A 48 20.91 0.36 22.69
CA THR A 48 21.68 0.78 21.52
C THR A 48 21.88 -0.42 20.58
N GLU A 49 21.53 -0.27 19.32
CA GLU A 49 21.78 -1.24 18.26
C GLU A 49 22.51 -0.56 17.10
N GLN A 50 23.35 -1.29 16.42
CA GLN A 50 23.90 -0.82 15.15
C GLN A 50 22.82 -0.97 14.06
N PRO A 51 22.32 0.13 13.48
CA PRO A 51 21.30 0.03 12.46
C PRO A 51 21.81 -0.64 11.21
N LEU A 52 20.90 -1.34 10.52
CA LEU A 52 21.19 -1.92 9.21
C LEU A 52 20.85 -0.91 8.11
N GLU A 53 21.78 -0.73 7.18
CA GLU A 53 21.58 0.17 6.04
C GLU A 53 20.95 -0.59 4.87
N PHE A 54 19.88 -0.03 4.31
CA PHE A 54 19.18 -0.57 3.16
C PHE A 54 19.05 0.47 2.05
N THR A 55 19.16 -0.01 0.82
CA THR A 55 18.74 0.74 -0.35
C THR A 55 17.24 0.53 -0.56
N CYS A 56 16.48 1.62 -0.51
CA CYS A 56 15.03 1.61 -0.58
C CYS A 56 14.54 2.43 -1.77
N ASN A 57 13.33 2.15 -2.26
CA ASN A 57 12.64 3.04 -3.17
C ASN A 57 12.39 4.39 -2.50
N ALA A 58 12.34 5.44 -3.30
CA ALA A 58 11.94 6.76 -2.83
C ALA A 58 10.51 6.72 -2.26
N MET A 59 10.23 7.59 -1.30
CA MET A 59 8.90 7.68 -0.68
C MET A 59 7.82 8.01 -1.73
N GLU A 60 8.14 8.88 -2.67
CA GLU A 60 7.29 9.28 -3.79
C GLU A 60 6.90 8.10 -4.68
N GLU A 61 7.85 7.20 -4.96
CA GLU A 61 7.59 5.98 -5.71
C GLU A 61 6.69 5.03 -4.92
N THR A 62 6.99 4.84 -3.63
CA THR A 62 6.16 4.03 -2.74
C THR A 62 4.73 4.57 -2.65
N LEU A 63 4.56 5.89 -2.55
CA LEU A 63 3.25 6.54 -2.55
C LEU A 63 2.49 6.28 -3.85
N ALA A 64 3.14 6.47 -4.99
CA ALA A 64 2.57 6.22 -6.32
C ALA A 64 2.12 4.76 -6.50
N GLU A 65 2.97 3.81 -6.10
CA GLU A 65 2.66 2.38 -6.16
C GLU A 65 1.49 1.98 -5.24
N LYS A 66 1.36 2.60 -4.06
CA LYS A 66 0.25 2.37 -3.14
C LYS A 66 -1.08 2.84 -3.74
N VAL A 67 -1.10 4.02 -4.36
CA VAL A 67 -2.28 4.55 -5.05
C VAL A 67 -2.66 3.64 -6.23
N LEU A 68 -1.71 3.34 -7.13
CA LEU A 68 -1.95 2.48 -8.28
C LEU A 68 -2.38 1.07 -7.86
N GLY A 69 -1.69 0.49 -6.88
CA GLY A 69 -1.98 -0.85 -6.38
C GLY A 69 -3.38 -0.99 -5.83
N PHE A 70 -3.87 0.01 -5.07
CA PHE A 70 -5.24 0.04 -4.60
C PHE A 70 -6.24 0.11 -5.77
N LEU A 71 -6.12 1.11 -6.64
CA LEU A 71 -7.09 1.35 -7.70
C LEU A 71 -7.19 0.18 -8.67
N ARG A 72 -6.06 -0.34 -9.15
CA ARG A 72 -6.03 -1.47 -10.08
C ARG A 72 -6.61 -2.75 -9.45
N ARG A 73 -6.26 -3.04 -8.20
CA ARG A 73 -6.78 -4.24 -7.52
C ARG A 73 -8.25 -4.11 -7.19
N SER A 74 -8.71 -2.94 -6.75
CA SER A 74 -10.14 -2.68 -6.52
C SER A 74 -10.95 -2.89 -7.80
N SER A 75 -10.51 -2.35 -8.94
CA SER A 75 -11.19 -2.56 -10.22
C SER A 75 -11.30 -4.04 -10.59
N ARG A 76 -10.22 -4.82 -10.40
CA ARG A 76 -10.22 -6.25 -10.69
C ARG A 76 -11.16 -7.04 -9.76
N LEU A 77 -11.19 -6.71 -8.47
CA LEU A 77 -12.08 -7.37 -7.51
C LEU A 77 -13.54 -7.13 -7.86
N LEU A 78 -13.88 -5.91 -8.25
CA LEU A 78 -15.23 -5.55 -8.71
C LEU A 78 -15.64 -6.35 -9.95
N SER A 79 -14.72 -6.49 -10.91
CA SER A 79 -14.98 -7.27 -12.14
C SER A 79 -15.21 -8.76 -11.84
N ASN A 80 -14.57 -9.30 -10.81
CA ASN A 80 -14.66 -10.70 -10.42
C ASN A 80 -15.69 -10.97 -9.30
N GLN A 81 -16.38 -9.94 -8.81
CA GLN A 81 -17.28 -10.02 -7.65
C GLN A 81 -16.58 -10.61 -6.40
N ASP A 82 -15.30 -10.29 -6.23
CA ASP A 82 -14.46 -10.74 -5.13
C ASP A 82 -14.20 -9.58 -4.17
N SER A 83 -13.68 -9.84 -2.98
CA SER A 83 -13.33 -8.84 -1.98
C SER A 83 -11.93 -9.08 -1.40
N ASP A 84 -11.19 -8.02 -1.15
CA ASP A 84 -9.93 -8.09 -0.40
C ASP A 84 -9.92 -6.98 0.68
N GLU A 85 -10.36 -7.36 1.87
CA GLU A 85 -10.41 -6.46 3.05
C GLU A 85 -9.05 -5.82 3.38
N ARG A 86 -7.94 -6.36 2.84
CA ARG A 86 -6.59 -5.84 3.08
C ARG A 86 -6.24 -4.64 2.21
N LEU A 87 -7.04 -4.34 1.20
CA LEU A 87 -6.78 -3.19 0.34
C LEU A 87 -6.87 -1.85 1.09
N VAL A 88 -7.67 -1.79 2.13
CA VAL A 88 -7.83 -0.59 2.97
C VAL A 88 -6.52 -0.09 3.57
N ARG A 89 -5.52 -0.97 3.74
CA ARG A 89 -4.19 -0.58 4.20
C ARG A 89 -3.53 0.45 3.29
N HIS A 90 -3.78 0.36 1.99
CA HIS A 90 -3.23 1.35 1.05
C HIS A 90 -3.78 2.75 1.30
N ILE A 91 -5.05 2.89 1.70
CA ILE A 91 -5.65 4.18 2.04
C ILE A 91 -4.96 4.77 3.28
N HIS A 92 -4.76 3.95 4.30
CA HIS A 92 -4.02 4.34 5.50
C HIS A 92 -2.58 4.74 5.17
N ASP A 93 -1.84 3.88 4.45
CA ASP A 93 -0.45 4.11 4.10
C ASP A 93 -0.27 5.39 3.26
N VAL A 94 -1.17 5.64 2.31
CA VAL A 94 -1.17 6.86 1.49
C VAL A 94 -1.37 8.10 2.35
N HIS A 95 -2.27 8.06 3.33
CA HIS A 95 -2.48 9.19 4.25
C HIS A 95 -1.23 9.48 5.10
N ILE A 96 -0.61 8.43 5.63
CA ILE A 96 0.63 8.59 6.43
C ILE A 96 1.77 9.15 5.58
N LEU A 97 1.98 8.60 4.38
CA LEU A 97 3.04 9.05 3.48
C LEU A 97 2.80 10.49 3.00
N ALA A 98 1.56 10.86 2.71
CA ALA A 98 1.21 12.24 2.33
C ALA A 98 1.52 13.25 3.43
N GLY A 99 1.35 12.88 4.70
CA GLY A 99 1.71 13.70 5.85
C GLY A 99 3.22 13.93 6.02
N MET A 100 4.06 13.20 5.27
CA MET A 100 5.51 13.39 5.23
C MET A 100 5.97 14.39 4.16
N GLU A 101 5.04 15.10 3.54
CA GLU A 101 5.29 16.15 2.54
C GLU A 101 6.12 15.68 1.32
N PRO A 102 5.68 14.63 0.60
CA PRO A 102 6.38 14.14 -0.59
C PRO A 102 6.42 15.17 -1.72
N ASP A 103 7.43 15.08 -2.59
CA ASP A 103 7.44 15.81 -3.85
C ASP A 103 6.34 15.28 -4.78
N LEU A 104 5.25 16.04 -4.93
CA LEU A 104 4.10 15.64 -5.75
C LEU A 104 4.44 15.55 -7.25
N VAL A 105 5.43 16.31 -7.75
CA VAL A 105 5.87 16.23 -9.15
C VAL A 105 6.58 14.89 -9.37
N ALA A 106 7.48 14.52 -8.46
CA ALA A 106 8.16 13.24 -8.50
C ALA A 106 7.17 12.07 -8.31
N THR A 107 6.21 12.19 -7.39
CA THR A 107 5.14 11.20 -7.18
C THR A 107 4.32 10.97 -8.46
N HIS A 108 3.89 12.05 -9.11
CA HIS A 108 3.12 11.95 -10.35
C HIS A 108 3.93 11.31 -11.49
N ARG A 109 5.23 11.65 -11.59
CA ARG A 109 6.13 11.00 -12.55
C ARG A 109 6.25 9.50 -12.29
N ALA A 110 6.48 9.10 -11.04
CA ALA A 110 6.55 7.69 -10.65
C ALA A 110 5.23 6.96 -10.95
N PHE A 111 4.09 7.59 -10.66
CA PHE A 111 2.77 7.02 -10.95
C PHE A 111 2.59 6.72 -12.45
N LYS A 112 2.95 7.66 -13.32
CA LYS A 112 2.87 7.43 -14.77
C LYS A 112 3.74 6.26 -15.23
N LEU A 113 4.97 6.19 -14.76
CA LEU A 113 5.90 5.10 -15.10
C LEU A 113 5.39 3.75 -14.59
N ALA A 114 4.85 3.71 -13.36
CA ALA A 114 4.26 2.51 -12.80
C ALA A 114 3.01 2.04 -13.57
N VAL A 115 2.14 2.98 -14.01
CA VAL A 115 0.99 2.65 -14.88
C VAL A 115 1.46 2.04 -16.21
N GLU A 116 2.46 2.64 -16.86
CA GLU A 116 3.01 2.13 -18.12
C GLU A 116 3.62 0.72 -17.97
N GLU A 117 4.28 0.46 -16.84
CA GLU A 117 4.81 -0.87 -16.54
C GLU A 117 3.68 -1.87 -16.29
N ASP A 118 2.71 -1.53 -15.44
CA ASP A 118 1.59 -2.40 -15.10
C ASP A 118 0.70 -2.72 -16.31
N VAL A 119 0.50 -1.78 -17.23
CA VAL A 119 -0.19 -2.00 -18.51
C VAL A 119 0.47 -3.14 -19.30
N ARG A 120 1.79 -3.16 -19.38
CA ARG A 120 2.54 -4.22 -20.07
C ARG A 120 2.52 -5.54 -19.30
N LYS A 121 2.75 -5.46 -17.99
CA LYS A 121 2.86 -6.63 -17.09
C LYS A 121 1.56 -7.40 -16.98
N PHE A 122 0.43 -6.71 -16.93
CA PHE A 122 -0.88 -7.32 -16.69
C PHE A 122 -1.74 -7.43 -17.95
N ALA A 123 -1.19 -7.19 -19.15
CA ALA A 123 -1.94 -7.20 -20.41
C ALA A 123 -2.81 -8.46 -20.62
N ASN A 124 -2.30 -9.64 -20.25
CA ASN A 124 -3.02 -10.90 -20.38
C ASN A 124 -3.96 -11.20 -19.19
N GLN A 125 -3.74 -10.56 -18.03
CA GLN A 125 -4.51 -10.83 -16.81
C GLN A 125 -5.63 -9.82 -16.59
N ASP A 126 -5.47 -8.61 -17.11
CA ASP A 126 -6.41 -7.51 -17.03
C ASP A 126 -6.43 -6.71 -18.35
N PRO A 127 -7.07 -7.27 -19.38
CA PRO A 127 -7.15 -6.61 -20.69
C PRO A 127 -7.86 -5.25 -20.65
N ALA A 128 -8.85 -5.08 -19.78
CA ALA A 128 -9.59 -3.82 -19.63
C ALA A 128 -8.67 -2.69 -19.14
N PHE A 129 -7.88 -2.97 -18.10
CA PHE A 129 -6.88 -2.04 -17.61
C PHE A 129 -5.82 -1.72 -18.69
N SER A 130 -5.34 -2.72 -19.41
CA SER A 130 -4.31 -2.53 -20.42
C SER A 130 -4.78 -1.73 -21.64
N GLN A 131 -6.06 -1.85 -22.01
CA GLN A 131 -6.66 -1.10 -23.13
C GLN A 131 -6.99 0.35 -22.75
N ASN A 132 -7.48 0.59 -21.54
CA ASN A 132 -7.86 1.92 -21.08
C ASN A 132 -7.58 2.11 -19.59
N PRO A 133 -6.30 2.23 -19.18
CA PRO A 133 -5.92 2.34 -17.78
C PRO A 133 -6.58 3.54 -17.09
N LYS A 134 -6.68 4.67 -17.78
CA LYS A 134 -7.31 5.87 -17.23
C LYS A 134 -8.76 5.62 -16.80
N LEU A 135 -9.58 5.09 -17.70
CA LEU A 135 -10.99 4.82 -17.40
C LEU A 135 -11.14 3.83 -16.24
N VAL A 136 -10.31 2.77 -16.22
CA VAL A 136 -10.36 1.76 -15.17
C VAL A 136 -10.01 2.35 -13.81
N LEU A 137 -8.96 3.17 -13.72
CA LEU A 137 -8.53 3.81 -12.48
C LEU A 137 -9.55 4.85 -11.99
N GLU A 138 -10.09 5.69 -12.89
CA GLU A 138 -11.12 6.66 -12.55
C GLU A 138 -12.41 5.97 -12.05
N THR A 139 -12.81 4.87 -12.68
CA THR A 139 -13.96 4.09 -12.23
C THR A 139 -13.72 3.50 -10.84
N ALA A 140 -12.55 2.91 -10.60
CA ALA A 140 -12.19 2.36 -9.29
C ALA A 140 -12.20 3.44 -8.19
N LEU A 141 -11.71 4.65 -8.50
CA LEU A 141 -11.72 5.78 -7.57
C LEU A 141 -13.16 6.23 -7.23
N GLN A 142 -14.04 6.32 -8.22
CA GLN A 142 -15.44 6.68 -7.99
C GLN A 142 -16.15 5.63 -7.11
N MET A 143 -15.89 4.36 -7.36
CA MET A 143 -16.47 3.28 -6.56
C MET A 143 -15.94 3.29 -5.12
N ALA A 144 -14.64 3.51 -4.91
CA ALA A 144 -14.07 3.63 -3.57
C ALA A 144 -14.73 4.74 -2.73
N ARG A 145 -15.13 5.85 -3.37
CA ARG A 145 -15.84 6.96 -2.71
C ARG A 145 -17.24 6.60 -2.24
N SER A 146 -17.89 5.65 -2.88
CA SER A 146 -19.28 5.25 -2.61
C SER A 146 -19.39 3.92 -1.84
N ASP A 147 -18.29 3.23 -1.62
CA ASP A 147 -18.29 1.92 -0.99
C ASP A 147 -18.33 2.02 0.54
N SER A 148 -19.51 1.76 1.12
CA SER A 148 -19.70 1.74 2.57
C SER A 148 -18.95 0.62 3.28
N GLN A 149 -18.67 -0.51 2.60
CA GLN A 149 -17.92 -1.62 3.18
C GLN A 149 -16.45 -1.28 3.37
N LEU A 150 -15.92 -0.38 2.55
CA LEU A 150 -14.54 0.10 2.67
C LEU A 150 -14.29 0.75 4.03
N LYS A 151 -15.26 1.53 4.53
CA LYS A 151 -15.19 2.14 5.88
C LYS A 151 -15.18 1.06 6.98
N VAL A 152 -16.03 0.06 6.87
CA VAL A 152 -16.09 -1.05 7.85
C VAL A 152 -14.77 -1.81 7.88
N SER A 153 -14.24 -2.17 6.72
CA SER A 153 -12.95 -2.86 6.60
C SER A 153 -11.78 -2.02 7.12
N TYR A 154 -11.81 -0.69 6.90
CA TYR A 154 -10.80 0.22 7.41
C TYR A 154 -10.79 0.30 8.93
N LEU A 155 -11.96 0.44 9.55
CA LEU A 155 -12.07 0.51 11.01
C LEU A 155 -11.56 -0.78 11.65
N LYS A 156 -11.93 -1.94 11.10
CA LYS A 156 -11.41 -3.23 11.55
C LYS A 156 -9.89 -3.33 11.39
N PHE A 157 -9.35 -2.92 10.25
CA PHE A 157 -7.91 -2.89 10.03
C PHE A 157 -7.18 -2.03 11.06
N VAL A 158 -7.72 -0.85 11.36
CA VAL A 158 -7.13 0.06 12.34
C VAL A 158 -7.16 -0.55 13.74
N GLU A 159 -8.28 -1.13 14.16
CA GLU A 159 -8.43 -1.80 15.45
C GLU A 159 -7.44 -2.97 15.62
N ASP A 160 -7.30 -3.79 14.58
CA ASP A 160 -6.49 -5.01 14.65
C ASP A 160 -4.99 -4.78 14.49
N LEU A 161 -4.56 -3.78 13.68
CA LEU A 161 -3.19 -3.71 13.18
C LEU A 161 -2.48 -2.37 13.36
N VAL A 162 -3.18 -1.30 13.76
CA VAL A 162 -2.54 0.02 13.93
C VAL A 162 -2.31 0.32 15.41
N ALA A 163 -1.04 0.37 15.81
CA ALA A 163 -0.67 0.78 17.15
C ALA A 163 -0.69 2.32 17.28
N GLY A 164 -1.36 2.84 18.31
CA GLY A 164 -1.46 4.28 18.56
C GLY A 164 -2.69 4.93 17.91
N GLY A 165 -2.62 6.22 17.65
CA GLY A 165 -3.71 6.95 17.00
C GLY A 165 -3.73 6.73 15.48
N ALA A 166 -4.82 6.25 14.95
CA ALA A 166 -5.02 6.13 13.51
C ALA A 166 -5.79 7.34 12.96
N PRO A 167 -5.56 7.73 11.71
CA PRO A 167 -6.37 8.74 11.05
C PRO A 167 -7.81 8.25 10.89
N ASP A 168 -8.77 9.19 10.99
CA ASP A 168 -10.16 8.91 10.64
C ASP A 168 -10.28 8.47 9.18
N PHE A 169 -11.22 7.56 8.90
CA PHE A 169 -11.44 7.02 7.56
C PHE A 169 -11.73 8.10 6.52
N ASP A 170 -12.60 9.05 6.87
CA ASP A 170 -13.02 10.08 5.91
C ASP A 170 -11.85 11.03 5.60
N ALA A 171 -10.98 11.33 6.58
CA ALA A 171 -9.74 12.07 6.38
C ALA A 171 -8.73 11.28 5.51
N ALA A 172 -8.56 9.99 5.78
CA ALA A 172 -7.66 9.13 5.02
C ALA A 172 -8.13 8.96 3.55
N LEU A 173 -9.43 8.72 3.35
CA LEU A 173 -10.01 8.61 2.01
C LEU A 173 -9.96 9.94 1.25
N SER A 174 -10.15 11.07 1.93
CA SER A 174 -10.02 12.39 1.32
C SER A 174 -8.60 12.61 0.80
N THR A 175 -7.59 12.33 1.62
CA THR A 175 -6.18 12.42 1.20
C THR A 175 -5.89 11.50 0.02
N PHE A 176 -6.34 10.24 0.09
CA PHE A 176 -6.18 9.28 -1.01
C PHE A 176 -6.79 9.82 -2.30
N THR A 177 -7.99 10.36 -2.22
CA THR A 177 -8.76 10.90 -3.35
C THR A 177 -8.10 12.11 -4.01
N LEU A 178 -7.39 12.94 -3.23
CA LEU A 178 -6.65 14.10 -3.75
C LEU A 178 -5.39 13.70 -4.50
N LEU A 179 -4.79 12.55 -4.17
CA LEU A 179 -3.54 12.08 -4.76
C LEU A 179 -3.75 11.08 -5.92
N ALA A 180 -4.94 10.50 -6.03
CA ALA A 180 -5.32 9.53 -7.06
C ALA A 180 -5.90 10.23 -8.30
#